data_9412f5253ed02f8c1250582b621e1079
#
_entry.id   9412f5253ed02f8c1250582b621e1079
#
_cell.length_a   1.000
_cell.length_b   1.000
_cell.length_c   1.000
_cell.angle_alpha   90.00
_cell.angle_beta   90.00
_cell.angle_gamma   90.00
#
_symmetry.space_group_name_H-M   'P 1'
#
loop_
_entity.id
_entity.type
_entity.pdbx_description
1 polymer ?
#
loop_
_entity_poly.entity_id
_entity_poly.type
_entity_poly.pdbx_seq_one_letter_code
_entity_poly.pdbx_strand_id
1 'polypeptide(L)'
;ITAMSSVSMAAMSNSRVRKETRFLTDKMAYELNLNTAQYNDVYEINFDFIYSIRYLMDDVIRGYEWALDDYYNYLDVRNDDLRWVLSDAQYRRFLQADYFYRPIYASGGGWNFRVYITYTNRNYFYFPKPYHYRSYSGGHYRTHFHNVSYYRGRYNHSYYRGDYSVRNDRVYHTNRRSDFGSVNIRPNTSTSPSSRPGTTTTRPSVSTRPSTGTTRPSTGASTRPSTTTRPSTTTTRPS
;
A
#
# COMPACT_ATOMS: atom_id res chain seq x y z
N ILE A 1 -3.28 -35.79 -5.97
CA ILE A 1 -3.82 -34.94 -4.88
C ILE A 1 -2.67 -34.08 -4.40
N THR A 2 -2.51 -32.91 -5.03
CA THR A 2 -1.51 -31.90 -4.59
C THR A 2 -2.08 -31.23 -3.35
N ALA A 3 -1.48 -31.52 -2.21
CA ALA A 3 -1.74 -30.80 -0.97
C ALA A 3 -1.42 -29.31 -1.17
N MET A 4 -2.45 -28.51 -1.32
CA MET A 4 -2.31 -27.06 -1.23
C MET A 4 -1.96 -26.74 0.23
N SER A 5 -0.70 -26.44 0.50
CA SER A 5 -0.28 -25.93 1.79
C SER A 5 -1.04 -24.62 2.04
N SER A 6 -2.12 -24.70 2.81
CA SER A 6 -2.74 -23.53 3.41
C SER A 6 -1.70 -22.92 4.34
N VAL A 7 -1.16 -21.81 3.95
CA VAL A 7 -0.22 -21.07 4.79
C VAL A 7 -1.04 -20.32 5.81
N SER A 8 -1.13 -20.89 7.01
CA SER A 8 -1.47 -20.11 8.19
C SER A 8 -0.38 -19.04 8.34
N MET A 9 -0.74 -17.82 8.08
CA MET A 9 0.22 -16.72 7.99
C MET A 9 0.18 -15.88 9.25
N ALA A 10 1.00 -16.29 10.21
CA ALA A 10 1.64 -15.28 11.04
C ALA A 10 2.23 -14.22 10.09
N ALA A 11 1.95 -12.96 10.35
CA ALA A 11 2.32 -11.78 9.58
C ALA A 11 3.39 -11.99 8.51
N MET A 12 3.03 -11.82 7.24
CA MET A 12 3.94 -12.04 6.12
C MET A 12 5.20 -11.19 6.24
N SER A 13 6.39 -11.81 6.24
CA SER A 13 7.66 -11.09 6.29
C SER A 13 7.83 -10.18 5.06
N ASN A 14 8.60 -9.09 5.21
CA ASN A 14 8.89 -8.17 4.09
C ASN A 14 9.51 -8.88 2.87
N SER A 15 10.35 -9.88 3.11
CA SER A 15 10.96 -10.70 2.05
C SER A 15 9.88 -11.45 1.27
N ARG A 16 8.88 -11.99 1.95
CA ARG A 16 7.78 -12.67 1.32
C ARG A 16 6.84 -11.70 0.59
N VAL A 17 6.53 -10.54 1.17
CA VAL A 17 5.80 -9.47 0.48
C VAL A 17 6.45 -9.16 -0.87
N ARG A 18 7.78 -8.93 -0.89
CA ARG A 18 8.51 -8.66 -2.13
C ARG A 18 8.40 -9.80 -3.15
N LYS A 19 8.50 -11.05 -2.69
CA LYS A 19 8.41 -12.23 -3.57
C LYS A 19 7.02 -12.35 -4.20
N GLU A 20 5.97 -12.24 -3.39
CA GLU A 20 4.59 -12.34 -3.85
C GLU A 20 4.23 -11.17 -4.79
N THR A 21 4.64 -9.96 -4.42
CA THR A 21 4.47 -8.77 -5.27
C THR A 21 5.16 -8.93 -6.63
N ARG A 22 6.41 -9.38 -6.62
CA ARG A 22 7.14 -9.60 -7.87
C ARG A 22 6.45 -10.64 -8.75
N PHE A 23 5.98 -11.73 -8.16
CA PHE A 23 5.32 -12.78 -8.92
C PHE A 23 4.03 -12.27 -9.58
N LEU A 24 3.16 -11.62 -8.80
CA LEU A 24 1.93 -11.02 -9.31
C LEU A 24 2.22 -10.01 -10.43
N THR A 25 3.18 -9.09 -10.20
CA THR A 25 3.52 -8.04 -11.16
C THR A 25 4.14 -8.59 -12.44
N ASP A 26 4.98 -9.62 -12.35
CA ASP A 26 5.59 -10.29 -13.50
C ASP A 26 4.53 -10.88 -14.44
N LYS A 27 3.49 -11.53 -13.87
CA LYS A 27 2.41 -12.10 -14.67
C LYS A 27 1.51 -11.03 -15.27
N MET A 28 1.22 -9.97 -14.50
CA MET A 28 0.53 -8.79 -15.04
C MET A 28 1.30 -8.15 -16.19
N ALA A 29 2.61 -7.99 -16.05
CA ALA A 29 3.44 -7.39 -17.11
C ALA A 29 3.42 -8.21 -18.40
N TYR A 30 3.46 -9.52 -18.28
CA TYR A 30 3.40 -10.44 -19.42
C TYR A 30 2.04 -10.37 -20.13
N GLU A 31 0.93 -10.53 -19.42
CA GLU A 31 -0.40 -10.58 -20.03
C GLU A 31 -0.90 -9.22 -20.51
N LEU A 32 -0.60 -8.16 -19.78
CA LEU A 32 -1.03 -6.80 -20.12
C LEU A 32 -0.05 -6.09 -21.06
N ASN A 33 1.08 -6.73 -21.40
CA ASN A 33 2.14 -6.16 -22.24
C ASN A 33 2.62 -4.79 -21.71
N LEU A 34 3.05 -4.78 -20.43
CA LEU A 34 3.50 -3.56 -19.79
C LEU A 34 4.90 -3.16 -20.30
N ASN A 35 5.12 -1.87 -20.51
CA ASN A 35 6.46 -1.35 -20.70
C ASN A 35 7.23 -1.30 -19.36
N THR A 36 8.54 -1.02 -19.42
CA THR A 36 9.42 -1.03 -18.26
C THR A 36 8.99 -0.03 -17.17
N ALA A 37 8.52 1.16 -17.55
CA ALA A 37 8.05 2.16 -16.58
C ALA A 37 6.78 1.67 -15.88
N GLN A 38 5.79 1.18 -16.65
CA GLN A 38 4.57 0.59 -16.10
C GLN A 38 4.87 -0.60 -15.19
N TYR A 39 5.80 -1.48 -15.58
CA TYR A 39 6.20 -2.64 -14.79
C TYR A 39 6.72 -2.24 -13.40
N ASN A 40 7.56 -1.21 -13.33
CA ASN A 40 8.09 -0.70 -12.07
C ASN A 40 6.99 -0.06 -11.20
N ASP A 41 6.15 0.80 -11.77
CA ASP A 41 5.07 1.46 -11.04
C ASP A 41 4.00 0.45 -10.58
N VAL A 42 3.64 -0.55 -11.40
CA VAL A 42 2.73 -1.64 -11.01
C VAL A 42 3.32 -2.50 -9.88
N TYR A 43 4.65 -2.69 -9.86
CA TYR A 43 5.31 -3.36 -8.74
C TYR A 43 5.12 -2.58 -7.43
N GLU A 44 5.31 -1.27 -7.44
CA GLU A 44 5.16 -0.43 -6.26
C GLU A 44 3.71 -0.42 -5.75
N ILE A 45 2.73 -0.29 -6.66
CA ILE A 45 1.29 -0.36 -6.33
C ILE A 45 0.92 -1.71 -5.69
N ASN A 46 1.36 -2.81 -6.30
CA ASN A 46 1.10 -4.15 -5.76
C ASN A 46 1.83 -4.37 -4.41
N PHE A 47 3.03 -3.79 -4.25
CA PHE A 47 3.76 -3.88 -2.98
C PHE A 47 2.98 -3.16 -1.87
N ASP A 48 2.54 -1.94 -2.10
CA ASP A 48 1.78 -1.16 -1.13
C ASP A 48 0.50 -1.88 -0.70
N PHE A 49 -0.21 -2.47 -1.66
CA PHE A 49 -1.40 -3.26 -1.38
C PHE A 49 -1.09 -4.49 -0.52
N ILE A 50 -0.17 -5.36 -0.97
CA ILE A 50 0.15 -6.62 -0.26
C ILE A 50 0.75 -6.32 1.12
N TYR A 51 1.56 -5.28 1.23
CA TYR A 51 2.13 -4.85 2.49
C TYR A 51 1.06 -4.36 3.49
N SER A 52 0.06 -3.63 3.01
CA SER A 52 -1.04 -3.13 3.83
C SER A 52 -1.94 -4.24 4.37
N ILE A 53 -2.24 -5.24 3.54
CA ILE A 53 -3.15 -6.33 3.93
C ILE A 53 -2.49 -7.47 4.71
N ARG A 54 -1.15 -7.54 4.79
CA ARG A 54 -0.43 -8.70 5.33
C ARG A 54 -0.77 -9.09 6.78
N TYR A 55 -1.18 -8.12 7.60
CA TYR A 55 -1.65 -8.35 8.96
C TYR A 55 -3.18 -8.46 9.06
N LEU A 56 -3.86 -7.80 8.13
CA LEU A 56 -5.31 -7.71 8.09
C LEU A 56 -5.96 -9.04 7.72
N MET A 57 -5.30 -9.82 6.87
CA MET A 57 -5.88 -11.04 6.31
C MET A 57 -6.17 -12.13 7.35
N ASP A 58 -5.42 -12.19 8.44
CA ASP A 58 -5.72 -13.12 9.54
C ASP A 58 -7.07 -12.79 10.19
N ASP A 59 -7.39 -11.51 10.35
CA ASP A 59 -8.67 -11.05 10.88
C ASP A 59 -9.82 -11.24 9.89
N VAL A 60 -9.54 -11.11 8.58
CA VAL A 60 -10.51 -11.49 7.52
C VAL A 60 -10.87 -12.96 7.63
N ILE A 61 -9.87 -13.86 7.76
CA ILE A 61 -10.11 -15.31 7.89
C ILE A 61 -10.83 -15.67 9.19
N ARG A 62 -10.61 -14.92 10.27
CA ARG A 62 -11.38 -15.06 11.51
C ARG A 62 -12.83 -14.59 11.38
N GLY A 63 -13.18 -13.94 10.26
CA GLY A 63 -14.52 -13.51 9.94
C GLY A 63 -14.89 -12.14 10.51
N TYR A 64 -13.93 -11.28 10.81
CA TYR A 64 -14.26 -9.90 11.25
C TYR A 64 -14.68 -9.05 10.04
N GLU A 65 -15.90 -8.52 10.09
CA GLU A 65 -16.46 -7.71 9.00
C GLU A 65 -15.65 -6.44 8.74
N TRP A 66 -15.20 -5.75 9.80
CA TRP A 66 -14.35 -4.56 9.67
C TRP A 66 -13.06 -4.84 8.90
N ALA A 67 -12.45 -6.03 9.11
CA ALA A 67 -11.24 -6.42 8.41
C ALA A 67 -11.50 -6.70 6.92
N LEU A 68 -12.66 -7.28 6.61
CA LEU A 68 -13.10 -7.49 5.24
C LEU A 68 -13.36 -6.16 4.52
N ASP A 69 -13.98 -5.19 5.20
CA ASP A 69 -14.22 -3.85 4.67
C ASP A 69 -12.91 -3.11 4.40
N ASP A 70 -11.95 -3.18 5.32
CA ASP A 70 -10.62 -2.60 5.15
C ASP A 70 -9.86 -3.26 3.97
N TYR A 71 -9.95 -4.60 3.84
CA TYR A 71 -9.37 -5.31 2.69
C TYR A 71 -9.88 -4.77 1.36
N TYR A 72 -11.21 -4.64 1.21
CA TYR A 72 -11.81 -4.14 -0.03
C TYR A 72 -11.49 -2.65 -0.26
N ASN A 73 -11.32 -1.85 0.79
CA ASN A 73 -10.84 -0.48 0.66
C ASN A 73 -9.41 -0.43 0.09
N TYR A 74 -8.49 -1.25 0.61
CA TYR A 74 -7.13 -1.35 0.06
C TYR A 74 -7.13 -1.86 -1.39
N LEU A 75 -8.01 -2.79 -1.72
CA LEU A 75 -8.14 -3.33 -3.07
C LEU A 75 -8.66 -2.25 -4.05
N ASP A 76 -9.66 -1.46 -3.67
CA ASP A 76 -10.18 -0.37 -4.49
C ASP A 76 -9.13 0.73 -4.70
N VAL A 77 -8.37 1.09 -3.67
CA VAL A 77 -7.24 2.03 -3.79
C VAL A 77 -6.21 1.50 -4.79
N ARG A 78 -5.80 0.23 -4.67
CA ARG A 78 -4.90 -0.42 -5.62
C ARG A 78 -5.42 -0.38 -7.06
N ASN A 79 -6.67 -0.74 -7.25
CA ASN A 79 -7.28 -0.80 -8.57
C ASN A 79 -7.41 0.60 -9.20
N ASP A 80 -7.70 1.63 -8.40
CA ASP A 80 -7.67 3.00 -8.87
C ASP A 80 -6.25 3.50 -9.18
N ASP A 81 -5.23 3.13 -8.40
CA ASP A 81 -3.84 3.48 -8.72
C ASP A 81 -3.38 2.82 -10.02
N LEU A 82 -3.71 1.54 -10.23
CA LEU A 82 -3.45 0.83 -11.48
C LEU A 82 -4.13 1.50 -12.69
N ARG A 83 -5.30 2.10 -12.51
CA ARG A 83 -6.03 2.83 -13.56
C ARG A 83 -5.23 4.01 -14.13
N TRP A 84 -4.39 4.65 -13.33
CA TRP A 84 -3.55 5.76 -13.77
C TRP A 84 -2.28 5.31 -14.49
N VAL A 85 -1.81 4.08 -14.23
CA VAL A 85 -0.60 3.50 -14.84
C VAL A 85 -0.91 2.73 -16.11
N LEU A 86 -2.05 2.03 -16.15
CA LEU A 86 -2.46 1.21 -17.29
C LEU A 86 -3.21 2.04 -18.32
N SER A 87 -2.97 1.80 -19.60
CA SER A 87 -3.82 2.37 -20.65
C SER A 87 -5.24 1.79 -20.57
N ASP A 88 -6.21 2.43 -21.20
CA ASP A 88 -7.60 1.97 -21.21
C ASP A 88 -7.71 0.50 -21.68
N ALA A 89 -7.00 0.14 -22.74
CA ALA A 89 -7.00 -1.23 -23.25
C ALA A 89 -6.36 -2.24 -22.28
N GLN A 90 -5.25 -1.88 -21.63
CA GLN A 90 -4.60 -2.72 -20.61
C GLN A 90 -5.49 -2.89 -19.39
N TYR A 91 -6.15 -1.82 -18.94
CA TYR A 91 -7.04 -1.88 -17.78
C TYR A 91 -8.29 -2.73 -18.03
N ARG A 92 -8.87 -2.68 -19.23
CA ARG A 92 -9.98 -3.57 -19.62
C ARG A 92 -9.59 -5.04 -19.58
N ARG A 93 -8.37 -5.39 -20.01
CA ARG A 93 -7.84 -6.77 -19.89
C ARG A 93 -7.62 -7.14 -18.42
N PHE A 94 -7.10 -6.20 -17.62
CA PHE A 94 -6.93 -6.37 -16.17
C PHE A 94 -8.26 -6.70 -15.47
N LEU A 95 -9.35 -6.02 -15.81
CA LEU A 95 -10.69 -6.29 -15.26
C LEU A 95 -11.23 -7.69 -15.62
N GLN A 96 -10.82 -8.27 -16.75
CA GLN A 96 -11.23 -9.60 -17.19
C GLN A 96 -10.47 -10.73 -16.49
N ALA A 97 -9.32 -10.43 -15.88
CA ALA A 97 -8.48 -11.40 -15.20
C ALA A 97 -8.70 -11.32 -13.67
N ASP A 98 -9.64 -12.12 -13.15
CA ASP A 98 -9.95 -12.14 -11.71
C ASP A 98 -8.71 -12.31 -10.83
N TYR A 99 -7.74 -13.11 -11.26
CA TYR A 99 -6.50 -13.34 -10.54
C TYR A 99 -5.57 -12.12 -10.50
N PHE A 100 -5.85 -11.08 -11.29
CA PHE A 100 -5.20 -9.77 -11.19
C PHE A 100 -6.08 -8.74 -10.51
N TYR A 101 -7.37 -8.69 -10.90
CA TYR A 101 -8.32 -7.72 -10.41
C TYR A 101 -8.69 -7.94 -8.93
N ARG A 102 -8.90 -9.20 -8.52
CA ARG A 102 -9.19 -9.63 -7.15
C ARG A 102 -8.21 -10.72 -6.72
N PRO A 103 -6.95 -10.35 -6.42
CA PRO A 103 -5.84 -11.31 -6.37
C PRO A 103 -5.87 -12.26 -5.18
N ILE A 104 -6.73 -12.04 -4.18
CA ILE A 104 -6.78 -12.83 -2.93
C ILE A 104 -8.12 -13.56 -2.83
N TYR A 105 -8.06 -14.79 -2.29
CA TYR A 105 -9.25 -15.56 -1.92
C TYR A 105 -8.97 -16.42 -0.68
N ALA A 106 -10.04 -16.80 0.04
CA ALA A 106 -9.98 -17.73 1.16
C ALA A 106 -10.21 -19.17 0.73
N SER A 107 -9.40 -20.09 1.23
CA SER A 107 -9.56 -21.53 1.03
C SER A 107 -8.84 -22.32 2.12
N GLY A 108 -9.46 -23.41 2.60
CA GLY A 108 -8.84 -24.32 3.56
C GLY A 108 -8.47 -23.68 4.90
N GLY A 109 -9.27 -22.70 5.36
CA GLY A 109 -9.00 -21.99 6.62
C GLY A 109 -7.86 -20.95 6.54
N GLY A 110 -7.36 -20.66 5.34
CA GLY A 110 -6.34 -19.65 5.08
C GLY A 110 -6.71 -18.79 3.86
N TRP A 111 -5.77 -17.95 3.45
CA TRP A 111 -5.92 -17.12 2.26
C TRP A 111 -4.77 -17.36 1.27
N ASN A 112 -5.04 -17.15 -0.01
CA ASN A 112 -4.12 -17.49 -1.09
C ASN A 112 -4.19 -16.44 -2.21
N PHE A 113 -3.14 -16.39 -3.03
CA PHE A 113 -3.13 -15.59 -4.26
C PHE A 113 -3.73 -16.38 -5.42
N ARG A 114 -4.76 -15.84 -6.10
CA ARG A 114 -5.42 -16.45 -7.27
C ARG A 114 -4.46 -16.70 -8.43
N VAL A 115 -3.47 -15.84 -8.61
CA VAL A 115 -2.48 -15.98 -9.69
C VAL A 115 -1.77 -17.34 -9.69
N TYR A 116 -1.69 -18.01 -8.53
CA TYR A 116 -1.10 -19.34 -8.42
C TYR A 116 -2.00 -20.49 -8.94
N ILE A 117 -3.28 -20.22 -9.15
CA ILE A 117 -4.17 -21.17 -9.80
C ILE A 117 -3.83 -21.25 -11.29
N THR A 118 -3.56 -20.11 -11.91
CA THR A 118 -3.22 -20.02 -13.35
C THR A 118 -1.74 -20.30 -13.59
N TYR A 119 -0.86 -19.78 -12.70
CA TYR A 119 0.61 -19.90 -12.83
C TYR A 119 1.17 -20.77 -11.71
N THR A 120 1.17 -22.09 -11.94
CA THR A 120 1.58 -23.06 -10.91
C THR A 120 3.09 -23.08 -10.64
N ASN A 121 3.93 -22.74 -11.63
CA ASN A 121 5.37 -22.67 -11.45
C ASN A 121 5.78 -21.33 -10.80
N ARG A 122 5.93 -21.35 -9.47
CA ARG A 122 6.25 -20.18 -8.65
C ARG A 122 7.69 -19.67 -8.79
N ASN A 123 8.54 -20.38 -9.51
CA ASN A 123 9.95 -20.02 -9.72
C ASN A 123 10.22 -19.45 -11.12
N TYR A 124 9.23 -19.50 -12.00
CA TYR A 124 9.36 -18.97 -13.34
C TYR A 124 8.97 -17.50 -13.40
N PHE A 125 9.81 -16.68 -14.03
CA PHE A 125 9.60 -15.25 -14.27
C PHE A 125 9.89 -14.92 -15.72
N TYR A 126 9.04 -14.07 -16.30
CA TYR A 126 9.20 -13.56 -17.67
C TYR A 126 10.19 -12.40 -17.74
N PHE A 127 10.28 -11.60 -16.65
CA PHE A 127 11.04 -10.36 -16.61
C PHE A 127 12.07 -10.37 -15.47
N PRO A 128 13.15 -9.57 -15.59
CA PRO A 128 14.08 -9.33 -14.50
C PRO A 128 13.37 -8.70 -13.30
N LYS A 129 14.07 -8.58 -12.17
CA LYS A 129 13.51 -7.90 -11.00
C LYS A 129 13.21 -6.43 -11.31
N PRO A 130 12.10 -5.88 -10.80
CA PRO A 130 11.83 -4.44 -10.89
C PRO A 130 12.97 -3.61 -10.32
N TYR A 131 13.13 -2.38 -10.81
CA TYR A 131 14.25 -1.51 -10.41
C TYR A 131 14.34 -1.35 -8.89
N HIS A 132 13.20 -1.03 -8.25
CA HIS A 132 13.13 -0.82 -6.80
C HIS A 132 12.82 -2.10 -5.99
N TYR A 133 13.04 -3.30 -6.53
CA TYR A 133 12.68 -4.57 -5.88
C TYR A 133 13.17 -4.69 -4.43
N ARG A 134 14.40 -4.23 -4.14
CA ARG A 134 15.01 -4.32 -2.81
C ARG A 134 14.81 -3.07 -1.97
N SER A 135 14.76 -1.90 -2.59
CA SER A 135 14.78 -0.60 -1.92
C SER A 135 13.37 -0.07 -1.61
N TYR A 136 12.36 -0.43 -2.40
CA TYR A 136 11.01 0.05 -2.14
C TYR A 136 10.45 -0.52 -0.84
N SER A 137 9.93 0.36 0.00
CA SER A 137 9.38 0.01 1.31
C SER A 137 8.02 0.66 1.60
N GLY A 138 7.34 1.14 0.54
CA GLY A 138 6.11 1.92 0.65
C GLY A 138 6.42 3.41 0.76
N GLY A 139 5.98 4.19 -0.17
CA GLY A 139 6.20 5.64 -0.19
C GLY A 139 5.09 6.34 -0.94
N HIS A 140 4.31 5.58 -1.71
CA HIS A 140 3.29 6.12 -2.59
C HIS A 140 1.87 5.91 -2.06
N TYR A 141 1.72 5.68 -0.75
CA TYR A 141 0.42 5.63 -0.09
C TYR A 141 -0.33 6.95 -0.26
N ARG A 142 -1.60 6.90 -0.61
CA ARG A 142 -2.45 8.07 -0.82
C ARG A 142 -2.52 9.02 0.37
N THR A 143 -2.36 8.52 1.58
CA THR A 143 -2.30 9.35 2.80
C THR A 143 -1.17 10.37 2.76
N HIS A 144 -0.08 10.10 2.02
CA HIS A 144 1.02 11.02 1.80
C HIS A 144 0.74 12.06 0.70
N PHE A 145 -0.33 11.89 -0.09
CA PHE A 145 -0.67 12.69 -1.26
C PHE A 145 -2.11 13.23 -1.19
N HIS A 146 -2.58 13.62 -0.01
CA HIS A 146 -3.93 14.19 0.20
C HIS A 146 -5.06 13.28 -0.35
N ASN A 147 -4.92 11.98 -0.21
CA ASN A 147 -5.82 10.93 -0.73
C ASN A 147 -5.96 10.89 -2.27
N VAL A 148 -5.03 11.51 -3.00
CA VAL A 148 -4.93 11.42 -4.46
C VAL A 148 -3.89 10.37 -4.84
N SER A 149 -4.10 9.69 -5.98
CA SER A 149 -3.10 8.76 -6.50
C SER A 149 -1.80 9.47 -6.85
N TYR A 150 -0.68 8.95 -6.36
CA TYR A 150 0.67 9.39 -6.74
C TYR A 150 0.92 9.25 -8.26
N TYR A 151 0.26 8.28 -8.89
CA TYR A 151 0.43 7.95 -10.32
C TYR A 151 -0.43 8.81 -11.25
N ARG A 152 -1.32 9.64 -10.71
CA ARG A 152 -2.19 10.51 -11.51
C ARG A 152 -1.39 11.51 -12.32
N GLY A 153 -1.58 11.50 -13.65
CA GLY A 153 -0.93 12.42 -14.58
C GLY A 153 0.53 12.07 -14.94
N ARG A 154 1.05 10.91 -14.48
CA ARG A 154 2.41 10.46 -14.85
C ARG A 154 2.51 9.88 -16.25
N TYR A 155 1.39 9.46 -16.83
CA TYR A 155 1.31 8.83 -18.14
C TYR A 155 0.44 9.66 -19.08
N ASN A 156 0.88 9.82 -20.35
CA ASN A 156 0.18 10.60 -21.36
C ASN A 156 -0.87 9.80 -22.16
N HIS A 157 -1.01 8.49 -21.90
CA HIS A 157 -2.03 7.68 -22.55
C HIS A 157 -3.43 7.92 -21.92
N SER A 158 -4.47 7.56 -22.67
CA SER A 158 -5.82 7.56 -22.12
C SER A 158 -5.96 6.46 -21.07
N TYR A 159 -6.52 6.80 -19.92
CA TYR A 159 -6.79 5.89 -18.84
C TYR A 159 -8.27 5.45 -18.82
N TYR A 160 -8.55 4.30 -18.19
CA TYR A 160 -9.90 3.77 -18.05
C TYR A 160 -10.76 4.68 -17.15
N ARG A 161 -12.00 4.96 -17.61
CA ARG A 161 -12.97 5.87 -16.92
C ARG A 161 -14.24 5.16 -16.45
N GLY A 162 -14.36 3.85 -16.67
CA GLY A 162 -15.51 3.07 -16.23
C GLY A 162 -15.42 2.66 -14.75
N ASP A 163 -16.35 1.79 -14.36
CA ASP A 163 -16.41 1.24 -13.00
C ASP A 163 -15.23 0.33 -12.73
N TYR A 164 -14.53 0.55 -11.62
CA TYR A 164 -13.36 -0.23 -11.20
C TYR A 164 -13.49 -0.75 -9.76
N SER A 165 -14.45 -0.25 -9.00
CA SER A 165 -14.62 -0.65 -7.61
C SER A 165 -15.20 -2.05 -7.50
N VAL A 166 -14.56 -2.88 -6.69
CA VAL A 166 -15.08 -4.20 -6.30
C VAL A 166 -16.25 -4.10 -5.33
N ARG A 167 -16.48 -2.91 -4.76
CA ARG A 167 -17.56 -2.58 -3.83
C ARG A 167 -18.78 -1.98 -4.50
N ASN A 168 -18.81 -1.91 -5.83
CA ASN A 168 -20.02 -1.53 -6.55
C ASN A 168 -21.18 -2.46 -6.16
N ASP A 169 -22.32 -1.90 -5.76
CA ASP A 169 -23.47 -2.64 -5.23
C ASP A 169 -23.93 -3.79 -6.13
N ARG A 170 -23.75 -3.64 -7.45
CA ARG A 170 -24.13 -4.65 -8.42
C ARG A 170 -23.30 -5.94 -8.34
N VAL A 171 -22.03 -5.84 -7.96
CA VAL A 171 -21.06 -6.94 -8.00
C VAL A 171 -20.51 -7.34 -6.64
N TYR A 172 -20.66 -6.47 -5.63
CA TYR A 172 -20.04 -6.65 -4.31
C TYR A 172 -20.37 -8.01 -3.67
N HIS A 173 -21.64 -8.38 -3.61
CA HIS A 173 -22.04 -9.65 -3.01
C HIS A 173 -21.50 -10.87 -3.75
N THR A 174 -21.44 -10.79 -5.08
CA THR A 174 -20.87 -11.87 -5.92
C THR A 174 -19.37 -11.95 -5.72
N ASN A 175 -18.65 -10.83 -5.70
CA ASN A 175 -17.22 -10.76 -5.46
C ASN A 175 -16.87 -11.31 -4.07
N ARG A 176 -17.58 -10.86 -3.03
CA ARG A 176 -17.40 -11.34 -1.67
C ARG A 176 -17.61 -12.84 -1.53
N ARG A 177 -18.67 -13.39 -2.16
CA ARG A 177 -18.91 -14.83 -2.17
C ARG A 177 -17.80 -15.60 -2.88
N SER A 178 -17.33 -15.09 -4.00
CA SER A 178 -16.24 -15.71 -4.75
C SER A 178 -14.90 -15.64 -4.01
N ASP A 179 -14.63 -14.56 -3.30
CA ASP A 179 -13.35 -14.34 -2.63
C ASP A 179 -13.32 -14.99 -1.24
N PHE A 180 -14.39 -14.84 -0.46
CA PHE A 180 -14.43 -15.20 0.97
C PHE A 180 -15.68 -16.00 1.36
N GLY A 181 -16.32 -16.71 0.41
CA GLY A 181 -17.53 -17.51 0.69
C GLY A 181 -17.31 -18.66 1.67
N SER A 182 -16.07 -19.10 1.86
CA SER A 182 -15.69 -20.11 2.87
C SER A 182 -15.49 -19.53 4.28
N VAL A 183 -15.53 -18.20 4.44
CA VAL A 183 -15.34 -17.50 5.72
C VAL A 183 -16.69 -17.14 6.31
N ASN A 184 -16.93 -17.53 7.57
CA ASN A 184 -18.12 -17.12 8.29
C ASN A 184 -17.95 -15.70 8.83
N ILE A 185 -18.50 -14.72 8.14
CA ILE A 185 -18.39 -13.31 8.53
C ILE A 185 -19.35 -13.00 9.68
N ARG A 186 -18.81 -12.41 10.72
CA ARG A 186 -19.52 -11.93 11.90
C ARG A 186 -19.84 -10.45 11.71
N PRO A 187 -21.13 -10.05 11.70
CA PRO A 187 -21.49 -8.64 11.59
C PRO A 187 -20.84 -7.80 12.68
N ASN A 188 -20.50 -6.56 12.35
CA ASN A 188 -20.08 -5.59 13.36
C ASN A 188 -21.24 -5.36 14.30
N THR A 189 -21.15 -5.87 15.53
CA THR A 189 -22.09 -5.49 16.58
C THR A 189 -21.80 -4.04 16.97
N SER A 190 -22.83 -3.21 16.96
CA SER A 190 -22.76 -1.76 17.26
C SER A 190 -22.30 -1.42 18.70
N THR A 191 -21.86 -2.42 19.44
CA THR A 191 -21.24 -2.36 20.77
C THR A 191 -19.77 -2.74 20.75
N SER A 192 -19.06 -2.54 19.65
CA SER A 192 -17.60 -2.61 19.71
C SER A 192 -17.07 -1.35 20.36
N PRO A 193 -16.37 -1.46 21.51
CA PRO A 193 -15.46 -0.39 21.88
C PRO A 193 -14.50 -0.21 20.72
N SER A 194 -14.28 1.03 20.32
CA SER A 194 -13.26 1.45 19.37
C SER A 194 -11.87 1.11 19.93
N SER A 195 -11.54 -0.16 19.96
CA SER A 195 -10.22 -0.67 20.22
C SER A 195 -9.79 -1.49 19.00
N ARG A 196 -9.64 -0.76 17.89
CA ARG A 196 -8.59 -1.09 16.95
C ARG A 196 -7.35 -1.26 17.82
N PRO A 197 -6.67 -2.43 17.88
CA PRO A 197 -5.31 -2.45 18.38
C PRO A 197 -4.58 -1.42 17.53
N GLY A 198 -4.26 -0.27 18.13
CA GLY A 198 -3.53 0.74 17.42
C GLY A 198 -2.32 0.06 16.84
N THR A 199 -2.13 0.08 15.54
CA THR A 199 -0.81 0.06 14.99
C THR A 199 -0.14 1.31 15.55
N THR A 200 0.31 1.20 16.79
CA THR A 200 1.33 2.06 17.32
C THR A 200 2.54 1.79 16.45
N THR A 201 2.61 2.52 15.35
CA THR A 201 3.88 2.91 14.81
C THR A 201 4.46 3.77 15.91
N THR A 202 5.07 3.13 16.89
CA THR A 202 5.95 3.78 17.84
C THR A 202 7.14 4.26 17.00
N ARG A 203 6.96 5.43 16.43
CA ARG A 203 8.07 6.31 16.16
C ARG A 203 8.71 6.52 17.55
N PRO A 204 10.00 6.23 17.76
CA PRO A 204 10.65 6.57 19.00
C PRO A 204 10.53 8.09 19.14
N SER A 205 9.69 8.55 20.03
CA SER A 205 9.70 9.93 20.48
C SER A 205 11.00 10.10 21.26
N VAL A 206 11.86 10.93 20.72
CA VAL A 206 13.06 11.40 21.39
C VAL A 206 12.67 11.88 22.78
N SER A 207 13.27 11.22 23.76
CA SER A 207 13.35 11.50 25.17
C SER A 207 12.99 12.90 25.57
N THR A 208 11.96 13.04 26.38
CA THR A 208 11.74 14.15 27.29
C THR A 208 12.92 14.26 28.26
N ARG A 209 13.64 15.34 28.12
CA ARG A 209 14.62 15.83 29.09
C ARG A 209 13.94 15.99 30.44
N PRO A 210 14.51 15.52 31.54
CA PRO A 210 13.96 15.76 32.88
C PRO A 210 14.06 17.28 33.21
N SER A 211 12.92 17.88 33.52
CA SER A 211 12.89 19.23 34.10
C SER A 211 13.23 19.12 35.59
N THR A 212 14.44 19.45 35.95
CA THR A 212 14.77 19.82 37.32
C THR A 212 14.26 21.21 37.55
N GLY A 213 13.25 21.33 38.39
CA GLY A 213 12.84 22.61 38.94
C GLY A 213 13.93 23.20 39.80
N THR A 214 14.30 24.43 39.53
CA THR A 214 14.98 25.25 40.50
C THR A 214 14.44 26.67 40.40
N THR A 215 13.92 27.09 41.51
CA THR A 215 13.40 28.41 41.89
C THR A 215 14.34 29.53 41.51
N ARG A 216 13.76 30.56 40.88
CA ARG A 216 14.41 31.83 40.57
C ARG A 216 14.16 32.84 41.70
N PRO A 217 15.16 33.54 42.24
CA PRO A 217 14.95 34.85 42.87
C PRO A 217 15.11 35.96 41.82
N SER A 218 14.19 36.91 41.90
CA SER A 218 14.19 38.15 41.14
C SER A 218 15.16 39.14 41.78
N THR A 219 15.96 39.85 41.00
CA THR A 219 16.27 41.29 41.20
C THR A 219 17.15 41.84 40.07
N GLY A 220 16.83 43.05 39.62
CA GLY A 220 17.83 44.08 39.27
C GLY A 220 18.04 44.36 37.78
N ALA A 221 17.50 45.44 37.44
CA ALA A 221 17.62 46.39 36.34
C ALA A 221 19.01 46.57 35.66
N SER A 222 18.90 47.06 34.44
CA SER A 222 19.71 48.13 33.85
C SER A 222 20.73 47.82 32.77
N THR A 223 20.50 48.51 31.71
CA THR A 223 21.35 49.20 30.73
C THR A 223 21.86 48.48 29.51
N ARG A 224 21.29 48.99 28.41
CA ARG A 224 21.78 48.94 27.04
C ARG A 224 23.01 49.84 26.90
N PRO A 225 23.97 49.52 26.03
CA PRO A 225 24.31 50.47 24.97
C PRO A 225 24.37 49.86 23.59
N SER A 226 23.90 50.67 22.65
CA SER A 226 24.03 50.57 21.20
C SER A 226 25.40 51.11 20.76
N THR A 227 25.99 50.52 19.71
CA THR A 227 26.76 51.19 18.63
C THR A 227 27.15 50.12 17.58
N THR A 228 26.66 50.24 16.36
CA THR A 228 27.24 50.79 15.15
C THR A 228 28.56 50.11 14.72
N THR A 229 28.62 49.43 13.62
CA THR A 229 29.18 49.87 12.34
C THR A 229 29.28 48.70 11.33
N ARG A 230 28.82 49.00 10.13
CA ARG A 230 29.02 48.24 8.88
C ARG A 230 30.31 48.77 8.21
N PRO A 231 31.06 47.96 7.52
CA PRO A 231 31.68 48.38 6.27
C PRO A 231 31.28 47.52 5.07
N SER A 232 30.88 48.26 4.04
CA SER A 232 30.80 47.83 2.64
C SER A 232 32.20 47.80 2.04
N THR A 233 32.50 46.77 1.23
CA THR A 233 33.56 46.86 0.24
C THR A 233 33.10 46.24 -1.09
N THR A 234 32.98 47.09 -2.04
CA THR A 234 33.02 46.96 -3.47
C THR A 234 34.36 46.36 -3.93
N THR A 235 34.35 45.41 -4.89
CA THR A 235 35.50 45.27 -5.83
C THR A 235 35.06 44.51 -7.07
N THR A 236 34.88 45.24 -8.13
CA THR A 236 35.43 45.25 -9.51
C THR A 236 35.89 43.91 -10.10
N ARG A 237 35.29 43.63 -11.28
CA ARG A 237 35.71 42.72 -12.32
C ARG A 237 36.77 43.38 -13.20
N PRO A 238 37.75 42.65 -13.75
CA PRO A 238 38.34 42.95 -15.03
C PRO A 238 38.22 41.80 -16.04
N SER A 239 37.96 42.23 -17.25
CA SER A 239 38.26 41.78 -18.60
C SER A 239 38.27 40.29 -18.90
#